data_206d4b36cb57b328ad41500548ae78e5
#
_entry.id   206d4b36cb57b328ad41500548ae78e5
#
_cell.length_a   1.000
_cell.length_b   1.000
_cell.length_c   1.000
_cell.angle_alpha   90.00
_cell.angle_beta   90.00
_cell.angle_gamma   90.00
#
_symmetry.space_group_name_H-M   'P 1'
#
loop_
_entity.id
_entity.type
_entity.pdbx_description
1 polymer ?
#
loop_
_entity_poly.entity_id
_entity_poly.type
_entity_poly.pdbx_seq_one_letter_code
_entity_poly.pdbx_strand_id
1 'polypeptide(L)'
;NAEVLTLFDNQTSELVAKLNSILDARDAKAWKEVTHTLKGAARGIGAFKFADAAAAAEPIDLVQDRSSASVAIETLKINAAEVQTFIRSYLAR
;
A
#
# COMPACT_ATOMS: atom_id res chain seq x y z
N ASN A 1 -9.51 4.06 -16.72
CA ASN A 1 -9.31 5.34 -17.38
C ASN A 1 -8.38 6.25 -16.57
N ALA A 2 -8.07 7.42 -17.10
CA ALA A 2 -7.13 8.35 -16.49
C ALA A 2 -7.56 8.79 -15.08
N GLU A 3 -8.85 9.02 -14.87
CA GLU A 3 -9.37 9.44 -13.56
C GLU A 3 -9.18 8.35 -12.49
N VAL A 4 -9.46 7.10 -12.85
CA VAL A 4 -9.30 5.97 -11.94
C VAL A 4 -7.82 5.81 -11.57
N LEU A 5 -6.92 5.91 -12.53
CA LEU A 5 -5.48 5.78 -12.28
C LEU A 5 -4.95 6.94 -11.44
N THR A 6 -5.43 8.16 -11.67
CA THR A 6 -5.05 9.34 -10.87
C THR A 6 -5.53 9.20 -9.43
N LEU A 7 -6.76 8.74 -9.23
CA LEU A 7 -7.30 8.48 -7.89
C LEU A 7 -6.50 7.41 -7.17
N PHE A 8 -6.16 6.34 -7.87
CA PHE A 8 -5.33 5.28 -7.31
C PHE A 8 -3.95 5.82 -6.88
N ASP A 9 -3.29 6.59 -7.75
CA ASP A 9 -1.98 7.18 -7.45
C ASP A 9 -2.04 8.05 -6.18
N ASN A 10 -3.02 8.94 -6.11
CA ASN A 10 -3.19 9.84 -4.97
C ASN A 10 -3.53 9.08 -3.68
N GLN A 11 -4.47 8.14 -3.74
CA GLN A 11 -4.86 7.32 -2.59
C GLN A 11 -3.68 6.49 -2.09
N THR A 12 -2.94 5.87 -3.00
CA THR A 12 -1.76 5.07 -2.65
C THR A 12 -0.72 5.90 -1.91
N SER A 13 -0.41 7.09 -2.41
CA SER A 13 0.53 7.99 -1.74
C SER A 13 0.08 8.34 -0.32
N GLU A 14 -1.19 8.68 -0.14
CA GLU A 14 -1.74 9.03 1.16
C GLU A 14 -1.69 7.86 2.15
N LEU A 15 -2.11 6.68 1.71
CA LEU A 15 -2.21 5.51 2.59
C LEU A 15 -0.83 4.97 2.95
N VAL A 16 0.09 4.88 1.99
CA VAL A 16 1.45 4.41 2.24
C VAL A 16 2.18 5.36 3.19
N ALA A 17 1.96 6.67 3.06
CA ALA A 17 2.56 7.68 3.94
C ALA A 17 2.15 7.53 5.41
N LYS A 18 1.00 6.90 5.69
CA LYS A 18 0.49 6.69 7.05
C LYS A 18 1.08 5.48 7.76
N LEU A 19 1.65 4.53 7.03
CA LEU A 19 2.01 3.22 7.58
C LEU A 19 3.03 3.28 8.72
N ASN A 20 4.04 4.12 8.61
CA ASN A 20 5.05 4.24 9.67
C ASN A 20 4.46 4.76 10.98
N SER A 21 3.61 5.79 10.92
CA SER A 21 2.97 6.33 12.12
C SER A 21 1.96 5.35 12.72
N ILE A 22 1.28 4.57 11.90
CA ILE A 22 0.37 3.52 12.35
C ILE A 22 1.16 2.45 13.11
N LEU A 23 2.31 2.03 12.58
CA LEU A 23 3.18 1.07 13.26
C LEU A 23 3.70 1.63 14.58
N ASP A 24 4.17 2.87 14.61
CA ASP A 24 4.69 3.50 15.82
C ASP A 24 3.61 3.61 16.91
N ALA A 25 2.37 3.88 16.51
CA ALA A 25 1.23 3.93 17.43
C ALA A 25 0.69 2.54 17.79
N ARG A 26 1.16 1.50 17.14
CA ARG A 26 0.64 0.13 17.27
C ARG A 26 -0.87 0.07 17.08
N ASP A 27 -1.38 0.83 16.12
CA ASP A 27 -2.80 0.91 15.81
C ASP A 27 -3.21 -0.24 14.88
N ALA A 28 -3.55 -1.37 15.47
CA ALA A 28 -3.87 -2.60 14.73
C ALA A 28 -5.10 -2.42 13.82
N LYS A 29 -6.08 -1.64 14.25
CA LYS A 29 -7.28 -1.39 13.45
C LYS A 29 -6.94 -0.58 12.20
N ALA A 30 -6.21 0.51 12.36
CA ALA A 30 -5.78 1.35 11.24
C ALA A 30 -4.89 0.57 10.27
N TRP A 31 -3.98 -0.26 10.78
CA TRP A 31 -3.13 -1.11 9.95
C TRP A 31 -3.96 -2.01 9.04
N LYS A 32 -4.93 -2.72 9.61
CA LYS A 32 -5.82 -3.61 8.84
C LYS A 32 -6.62 -2.84 7.80
N GLU A 33 -7.17 -1.70 8.17
CA GLU A 33 -7.96 -0.87 7.26
C GLU A 33 -7.13 -0.39 6.07
N VAL A 34 -5.92 0.12 6.33
CA VAL A 34 -5.04 0.65 5.27
C VAL A 34 -4.55 -0.46 4.37
N THR A 35 -4.05 -1.56 4.92
CA THR A 35 -3.54 -2.66 4.11
C THR A 35 -4.64 -3.33 3.30
N HIS A 36 -5.84 -3.47 3.88
CA HIS A 36 -7.01 -4.01 3.18
C HIS A 36 -7.42 -3.11 2.01
N THR A 37 -7.46 -1.79 2.24
CA THR A 37 -7.81 -0.82 1.21
C THR A 37 -6.78 -0.83 0.06
N LEU A 38 -5.49 -0.85 0.39
CA LEU A 38 -4.43 -0.95 -0.62
C LEU A 38 -4.57 -2.23 -1.45
N LYS A 39 -4.83 -3.35 -0.79
CA LYS A 39 -5.02 -4.63 -1.47
C LYS A 39 -6.16 -4.56 -2.49
N GLY A 40 -7.33 -4.08 -2.06
CA GLY A 40 -8.50 -3.97 -2.92
C GLY A 40 -8.29 -3.01 -4.09
N ALA A 41 -7.72 -1.84 -3.82
CA ALA A 41 -7.43 -0.86 -4.86
C ALA A 41 -6.43 -1.39 -5.89
N ALA A 42 -5.37 -2.05 -5.43
CA ALA A 42 -4.36 -2.65 -6.30
C ALA A 42 -4.95 -3.74 -7.19
N ARG A 43 -5.80 -4.62 -6.65
CA ARG A 43 -6.52 -5.63 -7.43
C ARG A 43 -7.41 -5.00 -8.47
N GLY A 44 -8.06 -3.90 -8.13
CA GLY A 44 -8.98 -3.20 -9.02
C GLY A 44 -8.34 -2.68 -10.30
N ILE A 45 -7.06 -2.34 -10.26
CA ILE A 45 -6.31 -1.86 -11.44
C ILE A 45 -5.35 -2.92 -12.00
N GLY A 46 -5.34 -4.13 -11.45
CA GLY A 46 -4.47 -5.20 -11.92
C GLY A 46 -3.02 -5.12 -11.45
N ALA A 47 -2.73 -4.34 -10.41
CA ALA A 47 -1.40 -4.24 -9.81
C ALA A 47 -1.19 -5.38 -8.81
N PHE A 48 -1.07 -6.61 -9.32
CA PHE A 48 -1.15 -7.82 -8.48
C PHE A 48 0.04 -8.02 -7.56
N LYS A 49 1.24 -7.62 -7.97
CA LYS A 49 2.42 -7.69 -7.10
C LYS A 49 2.23 -6.79 -5.87
N PHE A 50 1.72 -5.59 -6.07
CA PHE A 50 1.40 -4.66 -4.99
C PHE A 50 0.26 -5.20 -4.11
N ALA A 51 -0.78 -5.74 -4.74
CA ALA A 51 -1.90 -6.36 -4.03
C ALA A 51 -1.43 -7.51 -3.14
N ASP A 52 -0.54 -8.36 -3.63
CA ASP A 52 0.02 -9.49 -2.87
C ASP A 52 0.85 -9.00 -1.68
N ALA A 53 1.62 -7.94 -1.85
CA ALA A 53 2.37 -7.33 -0.75
C ALA A 53 1.44 -6.79 0.33
N ALA A 54 0.35 -6.15 -0.05
CA ALA A 54 -0.66 -5.65 0.90
C ALA A 54 -1.38 -6.81 1.61
N ALA A 55 -1.71 -7.87 0.88
CA ALA A 55 -2.32 -9.08 1.45
C ALA A 55 -1.40 -9.73 2.48
N ALA A 56 -0.10 -9.80 2.20
CA ALA A 56 0.89 -10.37 3.12
C ALA A 56 1.07 -9.50 4.37
N ALA A 57 0.93 -8.18 4.24
CA ALA A 57 1.07 -7.25 5.36
C ALA A 57 -0.14 -7.27 6.30
N GLU A 58 -1.33 -7.52 5.78
CA GLU A 58 -2.59 -7.38 6.54
C GLU A 58 -2.63 -8.19 7.84
N PRO A 59 -2.20 -9.49 7.89
CA PRO A 59 -2.29 -10.28 9.11
C PRO A 59 -1.17 -10.04 10.12
N ILE A 60 -0.19 -9.18 9.83
CA ILE A 60 0.96 -8.99 10.73
C ILE A 60 0.52 -8.34 12.04
N ASP A 61 0.94 -8.91 13.16
CA ASP A 61 0.71 -8.35 14.50
C ASP A 61 1.77 -7.28 14.77
N LEU A 62 1.34 -6.02 14.91
CA LEU A 62 2.24 -4.88 15.08
C LEU A 62 3.02 -4.90 16.40
N VAL A 63 2.48 -5.57 17.42
CA VAL A 63 3.11 -5.66 18.75
C VAL A 63 4.08 -6.83 18.79
N GLN A 64 3.61 -8.03 18.39
CA GLN A 64 4.41 -9.26 18.50
C GLN A 64 5.45 -9.37 17.39
N ASP A 65 5.22 -8.77 16.23
CA ASP A 65 6.09 -8.91 15.07
C ASP A 65 6.35 -7.57 14.39
N ARG A 66 6.88 -6.64 15.18
CA ARG A 66 7.18 -5.27 14.71
C ARG A 66 8.18 -5.28 13.54
N SER A 67 9.18 -6.15 13.58
CA SER A 67 10.20 -6.21 12.53
C SER A 67 9.61 -6.63 11.19
N SER A 68 8.71 -7.61 11.17
CA SER A 68 8.00 -8.01 9.96
C SER A 68 7.12 -6.89 9.43
N ALA A 69 6.46 -6.14 10.32
CA ALA A 69 5.66 -4.99 9.91
C ALA A 69 6.53 -3.92 9.25
N SER A 70 7.71 -3.64 9.81
CA SER A 70 8.65 -2.68 9.25
C SER A 70 9.13 -3.09 7.85
N VAL A 71 9.45 -4.37 7.68
CA VAL A 71 9.84 -4.92 6.37
C VAL A 71 8.67 -4.82 5.38
N ALA A 72 7.46 -5.14 5.82
CA ALA A 72 6.26 -5.05 4.99
C ALA A 72 6.03 -3.62 4.49
N ILE A 73 6.25 -2.62 5.34
CA ILE A 73 6.14 -1.21 4.94
C ILE A 73 7.14 -0.89 3.82
N GLU A 74 8.39 -1.31 3.95
CA GLU A 74 9.39 -1.06 2.93
C GLU A 74 9.04 -1.75 1.60
N THR A 75 8.54 -2.98 1.66
CA THR A 75 8.07 -3.70 0.47
C THR A 75 6.90 -2.97 -0.19
N LEU A 76 5.94 -2.49 0.60
CA LEU A 76 4.81 -1.74 0.08
C LEU A 76 5.24 -0.42 -0.57
N LYS A 77 6.20 0.28 0.03
CA LYS A 77 6.75 1.51 -0.55
C LYS A 77 7.40 1.26 -1.91
N ILE A 78 8.19 0.20 -2.03
CA ILE A 78 8.87 -0.17 -3.28
C ILE A 78 7.83 -0.52 -4.35
N ASN A 79 6.89 -1.39 -4.02
CA ASN A 79 5.85 -1.80 -4.96
C ASN A 79 4.94 -0.62 -5.37
N ALA A 80 4.58 0.24 -4.43
CA ALA A 80 3.80 1.43 -4.71
C ALA A 80 4.54 2.35 -5.69
N ALA A 81 5.82 2.60 -5.44
CA ALA A 81 6.63 3.45 -6.32
C ALA A 81 6.72 2.91 -7.74
N GLU A 82 6.87 1.59 -7.90
CA GLU A 82 6.88 0.94 -9.21
C GLU A 82 5.58 1.17 -9.98
N VAL A 83 4.44 0.94 -9.30
CA VAL A 83 3.11 1.13 -9.92
C VAL A 83 2.87 2.59 -10.26
N GLN A 84 3.22 3.49 -9.34
CA GLN A 84 3.03 4.93 -9.54
C GLN A 84 3.88 5.46 -10.70
N THR A 85 5.11 4.99 -10.82
CA THR A 85 5.98 5.33 -11.96
C THR A 85 5.35 4.88 -13.28
N PHE A 86 4.83 3.65 -13.32
CA PHE A 86 4.15 3.13 -14.50
C PHE A 86 2.93 3.99 -14.86
N ILE A 87 2.09 4.31 -13.87
CA ILE A 87 0.88 5.12 -14.06
C ILE A 87 1.24 6.49 -14.64
N ARG A 88 2.22 7.17 -14.04
CA ARG A 88 2.64 8.51 -14.48
C ARG A 88 3.19 8.49 -15.90
N SER A 89 3.98 7.47 -16.24
CA SER A 89 4.46 7.28 -17.62
C SER A 89 3.32 7.04 -18.59
N TYR A 90 2.34 6.22 -18.21
CA TYR A 90 1.17 5.95 -19.03
C TYR A 90 0.35 7.22 -19.28
N LEU A 91 0.09 8.00 -18.23
CA LEU A 91 -0.71 9.22 -18.32
C LEU A 91 -0.01 10.34 -19.08
N ALA A 92 1.31 10.31 -19.17
CA ALA A 92 2.11 11.32 -19.86
C ALA A 92 2.20 11.09 -21.38
N ARG A 93 1.64 10.01 -21.91
CA ARG A 93 1.68 9.69 -23.34
C ARG A 93 0.93 10.67 -24.21
#